data_b067edaacae68ee637c356f2a8ef33f3
#
_entry.id   b067edaacae68ee637c356f2a8ef33f3
#
_cell.length_a   1.000
_cell.length_b   1.000
_cell.length_c   1.000
_cell.angle_alpha   90.00
_cell.angle_beta   90.00
_cell.angle_gamma   90.00
#
_symmetry.space_group_name_H-M   'P 1'
#
loop_
_entity.id
_entity.type
_entity.pdbx_description
1 polymer ?
#
loop_
_entity_poly.entity_id
_entity_poly.type
_entity_poly.pdbx_seq_one_letter_code
_entity_poly.pdbx_strand_id
1 'polypeptide(L)'
;MTYAAHLEGVGHIVDIAESGEAARQRIEAASVPYDVVLLDLQLPDCDGLDWLAAQPELASRSSVIVITADGSIKRAIAAMRLGTYDFLVKPLAAERLLTTVRNAAERHVLAEEVKAVRSLAARDSFQGFIGRSNMMQAVYRAIESIAASKATVFITGESGSGKEVAAEAIHRASPRSDR
;
A
#
# COMPACT_ATOMS: atom_id res chain seq x y z
N MET A 1 18.13 -25.68 -8.09
CA MET A 1 16.73 -25.47 -7.72
C MET A 1 16.40 -24.01 -7.94
N THR A 2 15.30 -23.71 -8.57
CA THR A 2 14.82 -22.33 -8.78
C THR A 2 14.13 -21.79 -7.53
N TYR A 3 14.01 -20.49 -7.36
CA TYR A 3 13.28 -19.86 -6.24
C TYR A 3 11.82 -20.36 -6.17
N ALA A 4 11.18 -20.54 -7.32
CA ALA A 4 9.83 -21.10 -7.40
C ALA A 4 9.72 -22.48 -6.73
N ALA A 5 10.63 -23.42 -7.03
CA ALA A 5 10.60 -24.74 -6.42
C ALA A 5 10.75 -24.73 -4.88
N HIS A 6 11.47 -23.77 -4.32
CA HIS A 6 11.57 -23.62 -2.86
C HIS A 6 10.26 -23.10 -2.25
N LEU A 7 9.59 -22.16 -2.92
CA LEU A 7 8.32 -21.60 -2.47
C LEU A 7 7.17 -22.60 -2.59
N GLU A 8 7.09 -23.31 -3.71
CA GLU A 8 6.12 -24.40 -3.92
C GLU A 8 6.29 -25.52 -2.90
N GLY A 9 7.56 -25.83 -2.55
CA GLY A 9 7.89 -26.86 -1.55
C GLY A 9 7.38 -26.55 -0.13
N VAL A 10 7.05 -25.30 0.17
CA VAL A 10 6.45 -24.87 1.45
C VAL A 10 4.96 -24.47 1.30
N GLY A 11 4.35 -24.77 0.16
CA GLY A 11 2.91 -24.65 -0.06
C GLY A 11 2.44 -23.33 -0.68
N HIS A 12 3.35 -22.48 -1.18
CA HIS A 12 2.95 -21.29 -1.94
C HIS A 12 2.53 -21.67 -3.36
N ILE A 13 1.52 -20.97 -3.90
CA ILE A 13 1.17 -21.03 -5.32
C ILE A 13 2.02 -19.97 -6.04
N VAL A 14 2.77 -20.39 -7.04
CA VAL A 14 3.76 -19.55 -7.71
C VAL A 14 3.47 -19.44 -9.20
N ASP A 15 3.29 -18.20 -9.66
CA ASP A 15 3.26 -17.86 -11.07
C ASP A 15 4.61 -17.25 -11.50
N ILE A 16 5.11 -17.64 -12.67
CA ILE A 16 6.38 -17.14 -13.18
C ILE A 16 6.13 -16.28 -14.41
N ALA A 17 6.72 -15.10 -14.45
CA ALA A 17 6.79 -14.24 -15.62
C ALA A 17 8.25 -14.07 -16.05
N GLU A 18 8.54 -14.26 -17.34
CA GLU A 18 9.90 -14.23 -17.88
C GLU A 18 10.35 -12.84 -18.34
N SER A 19 9.44 -11.87 -18.33
CA SER A 19 9.69 -10.47 -18.72
C SER A 19 8.77 -9.50 -17.98
N GLY A 20 9.10 -8.21 -18.02
CA GLY A 20 8.27 -7.16 -17.43
C GLY A 20 6.89 -7.08 -18.08
N GLU A 21 6.81 -7.23 -19.41
CA GLU A 21 5.53 -7.24 -20.13
C GLU A 21 4.69 -8.47 -19.76
N ALA A 22 5.28 -9.66 -19.65
CA ALA A 22 4.56 -10.86 -19.22
C ALA A 22 4.07 -10.73 -17.76
N ALA A 23 4.88 -10.12 -16.89
CA ALA A 23 4.48 -9.85 -15.51
C ALA A 23 3.28 -8.88 -15.44
N ARG A 24 3.31 -7.79 -16.23
CA ARG A 24 2.22 -6.83 -16.31
C ARG A 24 0.91 -7.50 -16.73
N GLN A 25 0.95 -8.29 -17.81
CA GLN A 25 -0.23 -9.02 -18.32
C GLN A 25 -0.81 -9.99 -17.27
N ARG A 26 0.04 -10.71 -16.54
CA ARG A 26 -0.41 -11.62 -15.47
C ARG A 26 -1.06 -10.86 -14.31
N ILE A 27 -0.47 -9.76 -13.87
CA ILE A 27 -1.00 -8.91 -12.79
C ILE A 27 -2.35 -8.31 -13.18
N GLU A 28 -2.49 -7.83 -14.43
CA GLU A 28 -3.73 -7.27 -14.96
C GLU A 28 -4.83 -8.32 -15.13
N ALA A 29 -4.46 -9.55 -15.52
CA ALA A 29 -5.41 -10.65 -15.70
C ALA A 29 -5.80 -11.35 -14.40
N ALA A 30 -5.06 -11.14 -13.32
CA ALA A 30 -5.32 -11.78 -12.05
C ALA A 30 -6.61 -11.30 -11.40
N SER A 31 -7.54 -12.21 -11.13
CA SER A 31 -8.80 -11.91 -10.43
C SER A 31 -8.60 -11.57 -8.95
N VAL A 32 -7.51 -12.06 -8.37
CA VAL A 32 -7.07 -11.77 -7.00
C VAL A 32 -5.64 -11.24 -7.05
N PRO A 33 -5.32 -10.14 -6.37
CA PRO A 33 -3.95 -9.63 -6.31
C PRO A 33 -2.98 -10.69 -5.75
N TYR A 34 -1.72 -10.64 -6.18
CA TYR A 34 -0.66 -11.44 -5.58
C TYR A 34 -0.29 -10.87 -4.20
N ASP A 35 -0.17 -11.73 -3.19
CA ASP A 35 0.25 -11.31 -1.84
C ASP A 35 1.69 -10.79 -1.88
N VAL A 36 2.56 -11.48 -2.63
CA VAL A 36 3.99 -11.17 -2.76
C VAL A 36 4.41 -11.22 -4.22
N VAL A 37 5.18 -10.24 -4.64
CA VAL A 37 5.84 -10.20 -5.96
C VAL A 37 7.35 -10.20 -5.76
N LEU A 38 8.03 -11.21 -6.33
CA LEU A 38 9.49 -11.24 -6.39
C LEU A 38 9.94 -10.64 -7.72
N LEU A 39 10.64 -9.51 -7.66
CA LEU A 39 11.06 -8.74 -8.83
C LEU A 39 12.58 -8.79 -9.00
N ASP A 40 13.04 -9.38 -10.10
CA ASP A 40 14.42 -9.17 -10.53
C ASP A 40 14.57 -7.81 -11.20
N LEU A 41 15.64 -7.09 -10.91
CA LEU A 41 15.91 -5.82 -11.57
C LEU A 41 16.48 -5.98 -12.98
N GLN A 42 17.03 -7.14 -13.29
CA GLN A 42 17.55 -7.45 -14.63
C GLN A 42 16.51 -8.26 -15.41
N LEU A 43 15.51 -7.57 -15.93
CA LEU A 43 14.54 -8.18 -16.84
C LEU A 43 15.07 -8.14 -18.28
N PRO A 44 14.66 -9.05 -19.15
CA PRO A 44 15.17 -9.10 -20.53
C PRO A 44 14.70 -7.95 -21.41
N ASP A 45 13.58 -7.30 -21.06
CA ASP A 45 12.91 -6.26 -21.83
C ASP A 45 13.02 -4.86 -21.20
N CYS A 46 13.35 -4.74 -19.92
CA CYS A 46 13.44 -3.44 -19.24
C CYS A 46 14.25 -3.51 -17.94
N ASP A 47 14.55 -2.36 -17.35
CA ASP A 47 15.03 -2.28 -15.96
C ASP A 47 13.87 -2.48 -14.99
N GLY A 48 14.04 -3.37 -14.00
CA GLY A 48 12.98 -3.68 -13.05
C GLY A 48 12.56 -2.51 -12.14
N LEU A 49 13.45 -1.51 -11.87
CA LEU A 49 13.05 -0.31 -11.14
C LEU A 49 12.16 0.59 -11.99
N ASP A 50 12.49 0.75 -13.28
CA ASP A 50 11.67 1.53 -14.21
C ASP A 50 10.31 0.85 -14.40
N TRP A 51 10.32 -0.48 -14.52
CA TRP A 51 9.10 -1.27 -14.58
C TRP A 51 8.23 -1.08 -13.34
N LEU A 52 8.82 -1.12 -12.13
CA LEU A 52 8.08 -0.92 -10.88
C LEU A 52 7.57 0.52 -10.76
N ALA A 53 8.37 1.51 -11.15
CA ALA A 53 7.97 2.92 -11.15
C ALA A 53 6.77 3.21 -12.06
N ALA A 54 6.64 2.46 -13.17
CA ALA A 54 5.49 2.54 -14.07
C ALA A 54 4.20 1.94 -13.47
N GLN A 55 4.29 1.25 -12.32
CA GLN A 55 3.16 0.57 -11.67
C GLN A 55 3.00 0.99 -10.21
N PRO A 56 2.65 2.26 -9.94
CA PRO A 56 2.63 2.83 -8.58
C PRO A 56 1.65 2.13 -7.64
N GLU A 57 0.61 1.50 -8.17
CA GLU A 57 -0.38 0.79 -7.36
C GLU A 57 0.07 -0.61 -6.92
N LEU A 58 1.09 -1.18 -7.55
CA LEU A 58 1.52 -2.55 -7.26
C LEU A 58 1.99 -2.68 -5.81
N ALA A 59 2.84 -1.77 -5.34
CA ALA A 59 3.35 -1.77 -3.97
C ALA A 59 2.28 -1.52 -2.89
N SER A 60 1.12 -0.98 -3.29
CA SER A 60 -0.05 -0.81 -2.39
C SER A 60 -0.97 -2.03 -2.35
N ARG A 61 -0.86 -2.91 -3.36
CA ARG A 61 -1.74 -4.09 -3.54
C ARG A 61 -1.01 -5.41 -3.32
N SER A 62 0.33 -5.39 -3.27
CA SER A 62 1.18 -6.56 -3.11
C SER A 62 2.44 -6.19 -2.33
N SER A 63 3.01 -7.11 -1.58
CA SER A 63 4.34 -6.91 -0.99
C SER A 63 5.42 -7.19 -2.05
N VAL A 64 6.07 -6.16 -2.56
CA VAL A 64 7.12 -6.32 -3.59
C VAL A 64 8.48 -6.53 -2.92
N ILE A 65 9.15 -7.64 -3.24
CA ILE A 65 10.51 -7.97 -2.81
C ILE A 65 11.41 -7.94 -4.05
N VAL A 66 12.40 -7.08 -4.03
CA VAL A 66 13.40 -7.00 -5.10
C VAL A 66 14.49 -8.06 -4.87
N ILE A 67 14.85 -8.81 -5.92
CA ILE A 67 15.95 -9.77 -5.90
C ILE A 67 16.89 -9.45 -7.06
N THR A 68 18.15 -9.08 -6.79
CA THR A 68 19.08 -8.64 -7.83
C THR A 68 20.51 -9.09 -7.59
N ALA A 69 21.32 -9.18 -8.64
CA ALA A 69 22.76 -9.36 -8.54
C ALA A 69 23.49 -8.04 -8.21
N ASP A 70 22.87 -6.87 -8.49
CA ASP A 70 23.43 -5.56 -8.17
C ASP A 70 22.98 -5.10 -6.78
N GLY A 71 23.85 -5.32 -5.79
CA GLY A 71 23.66 -4.91 -4.40
C GLY A 71 24.05 -3.46 -4.09
N SER A 72 24.10 -2.58 -5.09
CA SER A 72 24.48 -1.18 -4.85
C SER A 72 23.47 -0.45 -3.96
N ILE A 73 23.97 0.36 -3.02
CA ILE A 73 23.14 1.14 -2.09
C ILE A 73 22.20 2.07 -2.84
N LYS A 74 22.62 2.61 -4.00
CA LYS A 74 21.78 3.50 -4.81
C LYS A 74 20.52 2.79 -5.31
N ARG A 75 20.65 1.55 -5.80
CA ARG A 75 19.50 0.75 -6.27
C ARG A 75 18.60 0.33 -5.13
N ALA A 76 19.18 -0.05 -3.99
CA ALA A 76 18.40 -0.38 -2.79
C ALA A 76 17.55 0.82 -2.32
N ILE A 77 18.14 2.01 -2.25
CA ILE A 77 17.41 3.25 -1.88
C ILE A 77 16.31 3.55 -2.91
N ALA A 78 16.60 3.41 -4.21
CA ALA A 78 15.60 3.63 -5.26
C ALA A 78 14.41 2.65 -5.13
N ALA A 79 14.68 1.36 -4.92
CA ALA A 79 13.65 0.36 -4.67
C ALA A 79 12.78 0.71 -3.45
N MET A 80 13.40 1.07 -2.32
CA MET A 80 12.67 1.44 -1.10
C MET A 80 11.78 2.67 -1.30
N ARG A 81 12.21 3.67 -2.09
CA ARG A 81 11.39 4.85 -2.43
C ARG A 81 10.16 4.49 -3.27
N LEU A 82 10.21 3.40 -4.02
CA LEU A 82 9.07 2.87 -4.78
C LEU A 82 8.14 2.00 -3.92
N GLY A 83 8.40 1.89 -2.61
CA GLY A 83 7.53 1.18 -1.67
C GLY A 83 7.77 -0.33 -1.61
N THR A 84 8.93 -0.82 -2.04
CA THR A 84 9.27 -2.24 -1.91
C THR A 84 9.32 -2.67 -0.44
N TYR A 85 8.91 -3.91 -0.18
CA TYR A 85 8.94 -4.51 1.14
C TYR A 85 10.38 -4.80 1.60
N ASP A 86 11.19 -5.40 0.72
CA ASP A 86 12.58 -5.74 1.00
C ASP A 86 13.42 -5.77 -0.28
N PHE A 87 14.75 -5.79 -0.11
CA PHE A 87 15.74 -5.83 -1.17
C PHE A 87 16.78 -6.91 -0.87
N LEU A 88 16.82 -7.96 -1.70
CA LEU A 88 17.66 -9.13 -1.54
C LEU A 88 18.74 -9.18 -2.63
N VAL A 89 19.99 -9.43 -2.23
CA VAL A 89 21.13 -9.53 -3.16
C VAL A 89 21.48 -10.99 -3.41
N LYS A 90 21.63 -11.36 -4.69
CA LYS A 90 22.11 -12.66 -5.12
C LYS A 90 23.63 -12.78 -4.90
N PRO A 91 24.16 -13.96 -4.49
CA PRO A 91 23.45 -15.19 -4.18
C PRO A 91 22.75 -15.10 -2.82
N LEU A 92 21.53 -15.62 -2.72
CA LEU A 92 20.82 -15.67 -1.46
C LEU A 92 20.45 -17.10 -1.06
N ALA A 93 20.51 -17.37 0.25
CA ALA A 93 20.12 -18.65 0.80
C ALA A 93 18.60 -18.84 0.71
N ALA A 94 18.16 -20.07 0.43
CA ALA A 94 16.74 -20.41 0.36
C ALA A 94 15.98 -20.06 1.64
N GLU A 95 16.59 -20.31 2.80
CA GLU A 95 16.00 -19.98 4.10
C GLU A 95 15.70 -18.47 4.25
N ARG A 96 16.61 -17.60 3.78
CA ARG A 96 16.39 -16.15 3.79
C ARG A 96 15.24 -15.74 2.87
N LEU A 97 15.18 -16.32 1.66
CA LEU A 97 14.06 -16.10 0.74
C LEU A 97 12.73 -16.48 1.38
N LEU A 98 12.64 -17.72 1.89
CA LEU A 98 11.42 -18.25 2.49
C LEU A 98 10.96 -17.42 3.69
N THR A 99 11.90 -17.01 4.56
CA THR A 99 11.59 -16.16 5.71
C THR A 99 11.09 -14.81 5.29
N THR A 100 11.74 -14.17 4.30
CA THR A 100 11.31 -12.85 3.81
C THR A 100 9.95 -12.90 3.14
N VAL A 101 9.69 -13.92 2.30
CA VAL A 101 8.39 -14.10 1.64
C VAL A 101 7.28 -14.36 2.66
N ARG A 102 7.50 -15.22 3.64
CA ARG A 102 6.53 -15.48 4.70
C ARG A 102 6.15 -14.18 5.45
N ASN A 103 7.15 -13.43 5.90
CA ASN A 103 6.93 -12.19 6.64
C ASN A 103 6.20 -11.13 5.78
N ALA A 104 6.52 -11.08 4.48
CA ALA A 104 5.86 -10.19 3.53
C ALA A 104 4.39 -10.58 3.32
N ALA A 105 4.09 -11.87 3.18
CA ALA A 105 2.73 -12.39 3.04
C ALA A 105 1.89 -12.14 4.31
N GLU A 106 2.43 -12.44 5.49
CA GLU A 106 1.77 -12.15 6.77
C GLU A 106 1.44 -10.66 6.93
N ARG A 107 2.39 -9.77 6.60
CA ARG A 107 2.15 -8.33 6.63
C ARG A 107 1.04 -7.92 5.66
N HIS A 108 1.00 -8.51 4.47
CA HIS A 108 -0.02 -8.20 3.46
C HIS A 108 -1.41 -8.59 3.98
N VAL A 109 -1.58 -9.80 4.50
CA VAL A 109 -2.84 -10.27 5.10
C VAL A 109 -3.31 -9.34 6.21
N LEU A 110 -2.44 -8.99 7.16
CA LEU A 110 -2.77 -8.06 8.24
C LEU A 110 -3.18 -6.68 7.74
N ALA A 111 -2.51 -6.17 6.70
CA ALA A 111 -2.86 -4.88 6.10
C ALA A 111 -4.25 -4.90 5.45
N GLU A 112 -4.60 -5.98 4.75
CA GLU A 112 -5.93 -6.15 4.15
C GLU A 112 -7.02 -6.36 5.22
N GLU A 113 -6.76 -7.10 6.30
CA GLU A 113 -7.69 -7.23 7.43
C GLU A 113 -7.98 -5.86 8.07
N VAL A 114 -6.94 -5.07 8.35
CA VAL A 114 -7.09 -3.70 8.89
C VAL A 114 -7.90 -2.82 7.94
N LYS A 115 -7.68 -2.93 6.64
CA LYS A 115 -8.43 -2.20 5.61
C LYS A 115 -9.89 -2.64 5.56
N ALA A 116 -10.16 -3.94 5.65
CA ALA A 116 -11.51 -4.50 5.71
C ALA A 116 -12.26 -4.01 6.97
N VAL A 117 -11.65 -4.08 8.15
CA VAL A 117 -12.25 -3.57 9.40
C VAL A 117 -12.53 -2.07 9.31
N ARG A 118 -11.59 -1.29 8.74
CA ARG A 118 -11.80 0.15 8.52
C ARG A 118 -12.94 0.44 7.56
N SER A 119 -13.11 -0.36 6.52
CA SER A 119 -14.20 -0.20 5.55
C SER A 119 -15.56 -0.53 6.16
N LEU A 120 -15.64 -1.53 7.03
CA LEU A 120 -16.86 -1.86 7.79
C LEU A 120 -17.23 -0.78 8.80
N ALA A 121 -16.22 -0.12 9.39
CA ALA A 121 -16.41 1.01 10.30
C ALA A 121 -16.60 2.35 9.57
N ALA A 122 -16.56 2.38 8.24
CA ALA A 122 -16.71 3.59 7.45
C ALA A 122 -18.13 4.16 7.60
N ARG A 123 -18.21 5.44 7.99
CA ARG A 123 -19.47 6.16 8.14
C ARG A 123 -19.95 6.67 6.79
N ASP A 124 -21.25 6.53 6.53
CA ASP A 124 -21.87 7.07 5.32
C ASP A 124 -22.04 8.59 5.41
N SER A 125 -22.12 9.11 6.63
CA SER A 125 -22.22 10.54 6.91
C SER A 125 -21.64 10.89 8.28
N PHE A 126 -21.22 12.14 8.44
CA PHE A 126 -20.71 12.67 9.71
C PHE A 126 -20.94 14.17 9.80
N GLN A 127 -21.70 14.63 10.81
CA GLN A 127 -21.92 16.05 11.13
C GLN A 127 -22.29 16.94 9.94
N GLY A 128 -23.11 16.43 9.00
CA GLY A 128 -23.54 17.16 7.81
C GLY A 128 -22.77 16.83 6.54
N PHE A 129 -21.63 16.16 6.62
CA PHE A 129 -20.97 15.57 5.45
C PHE A 129 -21.62 14.24 5.05
N ILE A 130 -21.68 14.00 3.75
CA ILE A 130 -22.13 12.73 3.17
C ILE A 130 -20.99 12.20 2.31
N GLY A 131 -20.55 10.97 2.56
CA GLY A 131 -19.55 10.31 1.75
C GLY A 131 -18.84 9.17 2.48
N ARG A 132 -18.60 8.09 1.73
CA ARG A 132 -17.99 6.86 2.21
C ARG A 132 -16.55 6.64 1.75
N SER A 133 -16.04 7.55 0.89
CA SER A 133 -14.69 7.43 0.35
C SER A 133 -13.62 7.49 1.43
N ASN A 134 -12.47 6.87 1.19
CA ASN A 134 -11.34 6.90 2.11
C ASN A 134 -10.89 8.33 2.44
N MET A 135 -11.01 9.26 1.49
CA MET A 135 -10.73 10.68 1.69
C MET A 135 -11.70 11.28 2.71
N MET A 136 -13.01 11.02 2.58
CA MET A 136 -14.01 11.51 3.53
C MET A 136 -13.83 10.89 4.92
N GLN A 137 -13.49 9.62 5.02
CA GLN A 137 -13.16 9.01 6.31
C GLN A 137 -11.93 9.65 6.99
N ALA A 138 -10.94 10.09 6.20
CA ALA A 138 -9.80 10.84 6.72
C ALA A 138 -10.23 12.22 7.24
N VAL A 139 -11.13 12.91 6.53
CA VAL A 139 -11.72 14.21 6.96
C VAL A 139 -12.49 14.02 8.27
N TYR A 140 -13.33 12.98 8.39
CA TYR A 140 -14.11 12.72 9.61
C TYR A 140 -13.20 12.51 10.82
N ARG A 141 -12.14 11.69 10.69
CA ARG A 141 -11.16 11.49 11.77
C ARG A 141 -10.41 12.78 12.13
N ALA A 142 -10.04 13.58 11.13
CA ALA A 142 -9.39 14.86 11.37
C ALA A 142 -10.30 15.80 12.17
N ILE A 143 -11.59 15.91 11.80
CA ILE A 143 -12.58 16.72 12.52
C ILE A 143 -12.73 16.24 13.97
N GLU A 144 -12.87 14.94 14.23
CA GLU A 144 -12.97 14.37 15.58
C GLU A 144 -11.75 14.70 16.44
N SER A 145 -10.54 14.52 15.87
CA SER A 145 -9.29 14.81 16.56
C SER A 145 -9.14 16.29 16.91
N ILE A 146 -9.51 17.17 15.99
CA ILE A 146 -9.44 18.63 16.17
C ILE A 146 -10.51 19.11 17.16
N ALA A 147 -11.72 18.59 17.06
CA ALA A 147 -12.85 18.99 17.90
C ALA A 147 -12.60 18.72 19.39
N ALA A 148 -11.84 17.67 19.71
CA ALA A 148 -11.44 17.35 21.08
C ALA A 148 -10.40 18.33 21.66
N SER A 149 -9.75 19.13 20.81
CA SER A 149 -8.69 20.07 21.21
C SER A 149 -9.24 21.48 21.49
N LYS A 150 -8.41 22.31 22.17
CA LYS A 150 -8.66 23.75 22.34
C LYS A 150 -7.91 24.59 21.32
N ALA A 151 -7.28 23.99 20.31
CA ALA A 151 -6.48 24.67 19.32
C ALA A 151 -7.32 25.54 18.38
N THR A 152 -6.73 26.61 17.88
CA THR A 152 -7.32 27.41 16.82
C THR A 152 -7.20 26.63 15.51
N VAL A 153 -8.30 26.52 14.77
CA VAL A 153 -8.36 25.80 13.49
C VAL A 153 -8.46 26.82 12.35
N PHE A 154 -7.61 26.66 11.35
CA PHE A 154 -7.63 27.46 10.15
C PHE A 154 -7.99 26.58 8.96
N ILE A 155 -9.13 26.84 8.30
CA ILE A 155 -9.65 26.03 7.19
C ILE A 155 -9.44 26.79 5.88
N THR A 156 -8.68 26.21 4.96
CA THR A 156 -8.41 26.77 3.63
C THR A 156 -8.96 25.87 2.52
N GLY A 157 -9.26 26.46 1.40
CA GLY A 157 -9.73 25.74 0.20
C GLY A 157 -10.48 26.66 -0.77
N GLU A 158 -10.77 26.14 -1.94
CA GLU A 158 -11.51 26.83 -3.00
C GLU A 158 -12.96 27.14 -2.59
N SER A 159 -13.61 28.09 -3.29
CA SER A 159 -15.03 28.35 -3.07
C SER A 159 -15.86 27.11 -3.36
N GLY A 160 -16.82 26.79 -2.51
CA GLY A 160 -17.68 25.60 -2.65
C GLY A 160 -17.04 24.26 -2.17
N SER A 161 -15.81 24.27 -1.64
CA SER A 161 -15.14 23.05 -1.15
C SER A 161 -15.64 22.50 0.20
N GLY A 162 -16.73 23.05 0.76
CA GLY A 162 -17.31 22.57 2.01
C GLY A 162 -16.66 23.11 3.30
N LYS A 163 -15.95 24.24 3.25
CA LYS A 163 -15.30 24.83 4.42
C LYS A 163 -16.28 25.18 5.55
N GLU A 164 -17.47 25.66 5.20
CA GLU A 164 -18.53 25.97 6.17
C GLU A 164 -19.02 24.70 6.87
N VAL A 165 -19.26 23.64 6.08
CA VAL A 165 -19.66 22.34 6.63
C VAL A 165 -18.56 21.77 7.55
N ALA A 166 -17.29 21.98 7.21
CA ALA A 166 -16.18 21.55 8.06
C ALA A 166 -16.11 22.35 9.38
N ALA A 167 -16.31 23.65 9.33
CA ALA A 167 -16.35 24.49 10.54
C ALA A 167 -17.51 24.11 11.46
N GLU A 168 -18.68 23.92 10.89
CA GLU A 168 -19.89 23.50 11.63
C GLU A 168 -19.72 22.09 12.22
N ALA A 169 -19.13 21.16 11.47
CA ALA A 169 -18.87 19.80 11.95
C ALA A 169 -17.87 19.79 13.12
N ILE A 170 -16.81 20.60 13.08
CA ILE A 170 -15.86 20.76 14.18
C ILE A 170 -16.57 21.34 15.41
N HIS A 171 -17.43 22.34 15.23
CA HIS A 171 -18.18 22.95 16.33
C HIS A 171 -19.13 21.93 16.97
N ARG A 172 -19.95 21.25 16.18
CA ARG A 172 -20.90 20.22 16.65
C ARG A 172 -20.21 19.04 17.34
N ALA A 173 -19.03 18.64 16.88
CA ALA A 173 -18.25 17.59 17.49
C ALA A 173 -17.46 18.03 18.73
N SER A 174 -17.39 19.31 19.01
CA SER A 174 -16.62 19.85 20.13
C SER A 174 -17.41 19.86 21.44
N PRO A 175 -16.74 19.88 22.62
CA PRO A 175 -17.38 20.10 23.92
C PRO A 175 -18.09 21.45 24.08
N ARG A 176 -18.07 22.29 23.04
CA ARG A 176 -18.66 23.63 22.99
C ARG A 176 -19.86 23.72 22.05
N SER A 177 -20.42 22.58 21.62
CA SER A 177 -21.57 22.48 20.71
C SER A 177 -22.83 23.17 21.20
N ASP A 178 -22.96 23.43 22.51
CA ASP A 178 -24.15 24.01 23.16
C ASP A 178 -24.00 25.53 23.45
N ARG A 179 -23.01 26.18 22.83
CA ARG A 179 -22.75 27.63 23.05
C ARG A 179 -22.91 28.44 21.81
#